data_cdbcefb48e5937997262870fa3141f75
#
_entry.id   cdbcefb48e5937997262870fa3141f75
#
_cell.length_a   1.000
_cell.length_b   1.000
_cell.length_c   1.000
_cell.angle_alpha   90.00
_cell.angle_beta   90.00
_cell.angle_gamma   90.00
#
_symmetry.space_group_name_H-M   'P 1'
#
loop_
_entity.id
_entity.type
_entity.pdbx_description
1 polymer ?
#
loop_
_entity_poly.entity_id
_entity_poly.type
_entity_poly.pdbx_seq_one_letter_code
_entity_poly.pdbx_strand_id
1 'polypeptide(L)'
;MASVTYAKASRIYPGAERPAVDALDLEIADGEFLVLVGPSGCGKSTSLRMLAGLEDVDEGDILIGDRNVTALKSKDRDIAMVFQSYALYPHMTVGENMGFALKIAGTSKDEIQSRVAEAAKILDLETFLDRKPKALSGGQRQRVAMGRAIVRSPQVFLMDEPLSNLDAKLRVQTRTQIAALQRRLGTTTVYVTHDQVEAMTMGDRVAVLRDGILEQCDTPLRLYQEPVNVFVAGFIGSPGMNIAEFRIENGHAVLGRARLPLTRAAASALGAEGADRVIVGFRPESLDLVSENDPGAFPVDVVVVEELGSDAFLHGTLPGLPEGASVDRGLIIARVDPSRPPAKGEQVHLRIQPGKEHLFSVTTGQRLPT
;
A
#
# COMPACT_ATOMS: atom_id res chain seq x y z
N MET A 1 3.20 -11.46 -22.42
CA MET A 1 3.02 -11.33 -20.97
C MET A 1 1.61 -11.74 -20.67
N ALA A 2 1.17 -11.80 -19.46
CA ALA A 2 -0.15 -12.36 -19.18
C ALA A 2 -0.82 -11.59 -18.04
N SER A 3 -2.15 -11.48 -18.07
CA SER A 3 -2.97 -11.04 -16.95
C SER A 3 -2.90 -12.06 -15.81
N VAL A 4 -3.28 -11.64 -14.59
CA VAL A 4 -3.44 -12.52 -13.45
C VAL A 4 -4.84 -12.34 -12.87
N THR A 5 -5.52 -13.44 -12.57
CA THR A 5 -6.84 -13.42 -11.94
C THR A 5 -6.84 -14.30 -10.69
N TYR A 6 -7.21 -13.73 -9.58
CA TYR A 6 -7.66 -14.45 -8.40
C TYR A 6 -9.20 -14.50 -8.46
N ALA A 7 -9.75 -15.68 -8.62
CA ALA A 7 -11.20 -15.91 -8.68
C ALA A 7 -11.67 -16.49 -7.35
N LYS A 8 -11.98 -15.63 -6.38
CA LYS A 8 -12.39 -15.98 -5.02
C LYS A 8 -11.42 -16.94 -4.33
N ALA A 9 -10.13 -16.69 -4.52
CA ALA A 9 -9.07 -17.57 -4.01
C ALA A 9 -8.92 -17.42 -2.49
N SER A 10 -8.96 -18.54 -1.76
CA SER A 10 -8.83 -18.57 -0.31
C SER A 10 -7.68 -19.47 0.15
N ARG A 11 -7.08 -19.11 1.29
CA ARG A 11 -6.10 -19.91 2.00
C ARG A 11 -6.48 -20.03 3.47
N ILE A 12 -6.65 -21.26 3.95
CA ILE A 12 -7.07 -21.59 5.31
C ILE A 12 -5.99 -22.47 5.93
N TYR A 13 -5.27 -21.94 6.93
CA TYR A 13 -4.29 -22.76 7.64
C TYR A 13 -4.95 -23.68 8.67
N PRO A 14 -4.46 -24.92 8.86
CA PRO A 14 -5.01 -25.83 9.86
C PRO A 14 -5.01 -25.21 11.25
N GLY A 15 -6.17 -25.21 11.92
CA GLY A 15 -6.33 -24.64 13.25
C GLY A 15 -6.47 -23.12 13.33
N ALA A 16 -6.46 -22.42 12.21
CA ALA A 16 -6.78 -20.99 12.18
C ALA A 16 -8.28 -20.75 12.32
N GLU A 17 -8.68 -19.75 13.11
CA GLU A 17 -10.09 -19.32 13.25
C GLU A 17 -10.62 -18.60 12.00
N ARG A 18 -9.73 -18.02 11.20
CA ARG A 18 -10.05 -17.25 9.98
C ARG A 18 -9.12 -17.62 8.85
N PRO A 19 -9.57 -17.51 7.59
CA PRO A 19 -8.69 -17.62 6.44
C PRO A 19 -7.58 -16.58 6.49
N ALA A 20 -6.38 -16.97 6.07
CA ALA A 20 -5.27 -16.03 5.88
C ALA A 20 -5.47 -15.16 4.62
N VAL A 21 -6.20 -15.71 3.63
CA VAL A 21 -6.75 -15.02 2.47
C VAL A 21 -8.16 -15.54 2.30
N ASP A 22 -9.13 -14.65 2.25
CA ASP A 22 -10.56 -14.96 2.22
C ASP A 22 -11.20 -14.45 0.94
N ALA A 23 -11.59 -15.38 0.08
CA ALA A 23 -12.29 -15.16 -1.18
C ALA A 23 -11.72 -13.98 -2.00
N LEU A 24 -10.38 -13.89 -2.11
CA LEU A 24 -9.72 -12.83 -2.87
C LEU A 24 -10.19 -12.87 -4.33
N ASP A 25 -10.86 -11.80 -4.74
CA ASP A 25 -11.35 -11.58 -6.09
C ASP A 25 -10.65 -10.37 -6.68
N LEU A 26 -9.68 -10.60 -7.58
CA LEU A 26 -8.77 -9.55 -8.04
C LEU A 26 -8.27 -9.87 -9.45
N GLU A 27 -8.49 -8.94 -10.36
CA GLU A 27 -7.96 -8.98 -11.71
C GLU A 27 -6.79 -8.00 -11.87
N ILE A 28 -5.69 -8.45 -12.47
CA ILE A 28 -4.48 -7.70 -12.78
C ILE A 28 -4.30 -7.75 -14.30
N ALA A 29 -4.28 -6.60 -14.94
CA ALA A 29 -4.16 -6.52 -16.37
C ALA A 29 -2.75 -6.95 -16.88
N ASP A 30 -2.65 -7.33 -18.14
CA ASP A 30 -1.36 -7.61 -18.77
C ASP A 30 -0.47 -6.35 -18.75
N GLY A 31 0.75 -6.51 -18.26
CA GLY A 31 1.72 -5.43 -18.11
C GLY A 31 1.50 -4.50 -16.91
N GLU A 32 0.46 -4.71 -16.10
CA GLU A 32 0.15 -3.87 -14.92
C GLU A 32 1.17 -4.09 -13.80
N PHE A 33 1.51 -3.00 -13.11
CA PHE A 33 2.22 -3.02 -11.83
C PHE A 33 1.21 -2.91 -10.68
N LEU A 34 0.82 -4.04 -10.11
CA LEU A 34 -0.06 -4.07 -8.94
C LEU A 34 0.75 -4.13 -7.64
N VAL A 35 0.40 -3.30 -6.67
CA VAL A 35 1.00 -3.32 -5.33
C VAL A 35 -0.03 -3.82 -4.30
N LEU A 36 0.34 -4.82 -3.51
CA LEU A 36 -0.44 -5.32 -2.37
C LEU A 36 0.05 -4.64 -1.10
N VAL A 37 -0.83 -3.95 -0.37
CA VAL A 37 -0.53 -3.29 0.89
C VAL A 37 -1.53 -3.66 1.98
N GLY A 38 -1.17 -3.39 3.23
CA GLY A 38 -2.02 -3.63 4.39
C GLY A 38 -1.20 -3.87 5.65
N PRO A 39 -1.82 -3.98 6.82
CA PRO A 39 -1.16 -4.29 8.08
C PRO A 39 -0.37 -5.59 8.06
N SER A 40 0.51 -5.79 9.03
CA SER A 40 1.20 -7.07 9.19
C SER A 40 0.19 -8.20 9.44
N GLY A 41 0.39 -9.34 8.76
CA GLY A 41 -0.49 -10.49 8.90
C GLY A 41 -1.81 -10.44 8.10
N CYS A 42 -2.06 -9.41 7.28
CA CYS A 42 -3.31 -9.30 6.51
C CYS A 42 -3.39 -10.16 5.23
N GLY A 43 -2.44 -11.07 4.98
CA GLY A 43 -2.52 -12.01 3.86
C GLY A 43 -1.70 -11.64 2.61
N LYS A 44 -1.00 -10.49 2.53
CA LYS A 44 -0.23 -10.05 1.35
C LYS A 44 0.76 -11.08 0.82
N SER A 45 1.72 -11.49 1.64
CA SER A 45 2.73 -12.48 1.24
C SER A 45 2.12 -13.85 1.00
N THR A 46 1.03 -14.19 1.70
CA THR A 46 0.27 -15.43 1.44
C THR A 46 -0.35 -15.38 0.05
N SER A 47 -1.05 -14.30 -0.33
CA SER A 47 -1.63 -14.12 -1.67
C SER A 47 -0.55 -14.20 -2.76
N LEU A 48 0.61 -13.55 -2.54
CA LEU A 48 1.72 -13.63 -3.46
C LEU A 48 2.26 -15.06 -3.62
N ARG A 49 2.39 -15.80 -2.50
CA ARG A 49 2.86 -17.18 -2.50
C ARG A 49 1.86 -18.16 -3.10
N MET A 50 0.56 -17.92 -2.94
CA MET A 50 -0.50 -18.65 -3.64
C MET A 50 -0.33 -18.52 -5.16
N LEU A 51 -0.10 -17.31 -5.67
CA LEU A 51 0.18 -17.06 -7.09
C LEU A 51 1.50 -17.73 -7.52
N ALA A 52 2.50 -17.74 -6.65
CA ALA A 52 3.77 -18.40 -6.91
C ALA A 52 3.70 -19.93 -6.87
N GLY A 53 2.61 -20.54 -6.41
CA GLY A 53 2.51 -21.99 -6.18
C GLY A 53 3.42 -22.49 -5.06
N LEU A 54 3.67 -21.63 -4.07
CA LEU A 54 4.43 -21.89 -2.85
C LEU A 54 3.51 -22.08 -1.63
N GLU A 55 2.25 -21.67 -1.75
CA GLU A 55 1.15 -21.95 -0.84
C GLU A 55 -0.02 -22.53 -1.62
N ASP A 56 -0.77 -23.42 -0.98
CA ASP A 56 -1.94 -24.03 -1.59
C ASP A 56 -3.10 -23.03 -1.66
N VAL A 57 -4.01 -23.26 -2.58
CA VAL A 57 -5.29 -22.59 -2.69
C VAL A 57 -6.35 -23.58 -2.24
N ASP A 58 -7.04 -23.30 -1.14
CA ASP A 58 -8.02 -24.22 -0.55
C ASP A 58 -9.39 -24.08 -1.24
N GLU A 59 -9.75 -22.87 -1.68
CA GLU A 59 -10.98 -22.55 -2.41
C GLU A 59 -10.71 -21.54 -3.51
N GLY A 60 -11.53 -21.57 -4.58
CA GLY A 60 -11.38 -20.69 -5.74
C GLY A 60 -10.21 -21.07 -6.64
N ASP A 61 -9.88 -20.15 -7.56
CA ASP A 61 -8.89 -20.39 -8.60
C ASP A 61 -7.91 -19.24 -8.78
N ILE A 62 -6.73 -19.56 -9.33
CA ILE A 62 -5.76 -18.57 -9.81
C ILE A 62 -5.46 -18.86 -11.28
N LEU A 63 -5.55 -17.81 -12.12
CA LEU A 63 -5.27 -17.89 -13.55
C LEU A 63 -4.08 -16.98 -13.91
N ILE A 64 -3.27 -17.41 -14.86
CA ILE A 64 -2.25 -16.59 -15.55
C ILE A 64 -2.61 -16.62 -17.04
N GLY A 65 -3.02 -15.48 -17.58
CA GLY A 65 -3.75 -15.43 -18.84
C GLY A 65 -5.01 -16.30 -18.77
N ASP A 66 -5.26 -17.11 -19.77
CA ASP A 66 -6.41 -18.03 -19.81
C ASP A 66 -6.13 -19.38 -19.11
N ARG A 67 -4.92 -19.55 -18.54
CA ARG A 67 -4.50 -20.83 -17.96
C ARG A 67 -4.77 -20.86 -16.45
N ASN A 68 -5.60 -21.80 -16.01
CA ASN A 68 -5.73 -22.09 -14.57
C ASN A 68 -4.43 -22.74 -14.05
N VAL A 69 -3.80 -22.10 -13.06
CA VAL A 69 -2.53 -22.52 -12.46
C VAL A 69 -2.68 -23.01 -11.02
N THR A 70 -3.90 -23.04 -10.49
CA THR A 70 -4.21 -23.36 -9.09
C THR A 70 -3.49 -24.60 -8.59
N ALA A 71 -3.63 -25.73 -9.29
CA ALA A 71 -3.00 -27.00 -8.93
C ALA A 71 -1.56 -27.18 -9.46
N LEU A 72 -1.02 -26.20 -10.19
CA LEU A 72 0.31 -26.31 -10.78
C LEU A 72 1.41 -25.98 -9.76
N LYS A 73 2.50 -26.76 -9.82
CA LYS A 73 3.71 -26.47 -9.05
C LYS A 73 4.36 -25.17 -9.53
N SER A 74 5.06 -24.48 -8.65
CA SER A 74 5.74 -23.20 -8.95
C SER A 74 6.59 -23.22 -10.22
N LYS A 75 7.33 -24.31 -10.49
CA LYS A 75 8.18 -24.46 -11.69
C LYS A 75 7.41 -24.46 -13.02
N ASP A 76 6.11 -24.77 -12.97
CA ASP A 76 5.26 -24.95 -14.15
C ASP A 76 4.35 -23.72 -14.41
N ARG A 77 4.47 -22.64 -13.60
CA ARG A 77 3.62 -21.43 -13.66
C ARG A 77 4.19 -20.30 -14.53
N ASP A 78 5.40 -20.43 -15.07
CA ASP A 78 6.11 -19.38 -15.84
C ASP A 78 6.16 -18.02 -15.14
N ILE A 79 6.54 -18.04 -13.88
CA ILE A 79 6.73 -16.88 -13.02
C ILE A 79 8.17 -16.74 -12.58
N ALA A 80 8.57 -15.54 -12.17
CA ALA A 80 9.81 -15.32 -11.43
C ALA A 80 9.52 -14.54 -10.13
N MET A 81 10.19 -14.93 -9.05
CA MET A 81 9.99 -14.32 -7.74
C MET A 81 11.29 -13.79 -7.16
N VAL A 82 11.23 -12.55 -6.65
CA VAL A 82 12.26 -11.92 -5.82
C VAL A 82 11.81 -11.97 -4.38
N PHE A 83 12.57 -12.66 -3.54
CA PHE A 83 12.30 -12.82 -2.12
C PHE A 83 12.90 -11.66 -1.31
N GLN A 84 12.35 -11.38 -0.16
CA GLN A 84 12.81 -10.39 0.81
C GLN A 84 14.30 -10.56 1.17
N SER A 85 14.79 -11.80 1.31
CA SER A 85 16.18 -12.13 1.63
C SER A 85 17.11 -12.16 0.42
N TYR A 86 16.62 -11.82 -0.78
CA TYR A 86 17.30 -11.93 -2.08
C TYR A 86 17.67 -13.37 -2.49
N ALA A 87 17.83 -14.29 -1.56
CA ALA A 87 18.13 -15.72 -1.74
C ALA A 87 19.27 -15.99 -2.75
N LEU A 88 20.36 -15.19 -2.70
CA LEU A 88 21.52 -15.36 -3.57
C LEU A 88 22.37 -16.53 -3.10
N TYR A 89 22.93 -17.28 -4.06
CA TYR A 89 23.90 -18.34 -3.78
C TYR A 89 25.27 -17.73 -3.43
N PRO A 90 25.72 -17.82 -2.17
CA PRO A 90 26.87 -17.05 -1.70
C PRO A 90 28.22 -17.50 -2.29
N HIS A 91 28.30 -18.74 -2.76
CA HIS A 91 29.49 -19.34 -3.38
C HIS A 91 29.62 -19.05 -4.87
N MET A 92 28.54 -18.63 -5.53
CA MET A 92 28.47 -18.29 -6.95
C MET A 92 28.80 -16.80 -7.18
N THR A 93 29.35 -16.47 -8.34
CA THR A 93 29.50 -15.10 -8.82
C THR A 93 28.14 -14.48 -9.17
N VAL A 94 28.10 -13.18 -9.47
CA VAL A 94 26.89 -12.49 -9.97
C VAL A 94 26.40 -13.13 -11.25
N GLY A 95 27.30 -13.32 -12.24
CA GLY A 95 26.93 -13.95 -13.52
C GLY A 95 26.41 -15.38 -13.35
N GLU A 96 27.04 -16.17 -12.49
CA GLU A 96 26.57 -17.52 -12.16
C GLU A 96 25.22 -17.52 -11.45
N ASN A 97 25.00 -16.59 -10.50
CA ASN A 97 23.70 -16.43 -9.85
C ASN A 97 22.59 -16.13 -10.86
N MET A 98 22.85 -15.19 -11.79
CA MET A 98 21.87 -14.79 -12.81
C MET A 98 21.59 -15.95 -13.78
N GLY A 99 22.61 -16.65 -14.27
CA GLY A 99 22.49 -17.72 -15.26
C GLY A 99 22.05 -19.07 -14.69
N PHE A 100 21.99 -19.24 -13.37
CA PHE A 100 21.80 -20.57 -12.75
C PHE A 100 20.50 -21.25 -13.16
N ALA A 101 19.38 -20.52 -13.20
CA ALA A 101 18.09 -21.09 -13.59
C ALA A 101 18.09 -21.58 -15.04
N LEU A 102 18.72 -20.85 -15.95
CA LEU A 102 18.87 -21.24 -17.37
C LEU A 102 19.75 -22.48 -17.51
N LYS A 103 20.82 -22.55 -16.70
CA LYS A 103 21.71 -23.73 -16.68
C LYS A 103 20.96 -25.01 -16.27
N ILE A 104 20.09 -24.92 -15.25
CA ILE A 104 19.26 -26.06 -14.82
C ILE A 104 18.24 -26.43 -15.89
N ALA A 105 17.71 -25.46 -16.63
CA ALA A 105 16.79 -25.69 -17.74
C ALA A 105 17.46 -26.28 -18.99
N GLY A 106 18.80 -26.48 -18.98
CA GLY A 106 19.53 -27.08 -20.11
C GLY A 106 19.83 -26.09 -21.24
N THR A 107 19.71 -24.77 -21.00
CA THR A 107 20.04 -23.73 -21.99
C THR A 107 21.54 -23.79 -22.36
N SER A 108 21.88 -23.50 -23.60
CA SER A 108 23.26 -23.51 -24.09
C SER A 108 24.11 -22.43 -23.37
N LYS A 109 25.41 -22.66 -23.27
CA LYS A 109 26.36 -21.72 -22.60
C LYS A 109 26.34 -20.34 -23.24
N ASP A 110 26.30 -20.29 -24.56
CA ASP A 110 26.36 -19.05 -25.34
C ASP A 110 25.07 -18.24 -25.13
N GLU A 111 23.92 -18.90 -25.11
CA GLU A 111 22.63 -18.26 -24.83
C GLU A 111 22.55 -17.76 -23.38
N ILE A 112 23.04 -18.53 -22.38
CA ILE A 112 23.12 -18.09 -20.99
C ILE A 112 23.97 -16.83 -20.90
N GLN A 113 25.14 -16.81 -21.53
CA GLN A 113 26.05 -15.67 -21.51
C GLN A 113 25.42 -14.43 -22.14
N SER A 114 24.74 -14.61 -23.27
CA SER A 114 24.01 -13.52 -23.95
C SER A 114 22.90 -12.92 -23.07
N ARG A 115 22.02 -13.75 -22.52
CA ARG A 115 20.91 -13.29 -21.65
C ARG A 115 21.41 -12.66 -20.36
N VAL A 116 22.46 -13.21 -19.76
CA VAL A 116 23.09 -12.62 -18.54
C VAL A 116 23.72 -11.27 -18.86
N ALA A 117 24.41 -11.13 -19.99
CA ALA A 117 25.02 -9.85 -20.41
C ALA A 117 23.93 -8.78 -20.65
N GLU A 118 22.84 -9.15 -21.33
CA GLU A 118 21.70 -8.25 -21.56
C GLU A 118 21.06 -7.81 -20.24
N ALA A 119 20.75 -8.73 -19.35
CA ALA A 119 20.18 -8.42 -18.04
C ALA A 119 21.15 -7.60 -17.17
N ALA A 120 22.45 -7.88 -17.23
CA ALA A 120 23.48 -7.11 -16.52
C ALA A 120 23.52 -5.66 -17.00
N LYS A 121 23.43 -5.43 -18.31
CA LYS A 121 23.36 -4.09 -18.92
C LYS A 121 22.10 -3.33 -18.49
N ILE A 122 20.94 -4.01 -18.40
CA ILE A 122 19.68 -3.41 -17.94
C ILE A 122 19.77 -2.95 -16.49
N LEU A 123 20.56 -3.67 -15.68
CA LEU A 123 20.66 -3.51 -14.22
C LEU A 123 21.94 -2.81 -13.75
N ASP A 124 22.79 -2.31 -14.66
CA ASP A 124 24.10 -1.72 -14.35
C ASP A 124 25.00 -2.68 -13.52
N LEU A 125 25.04 -3.94 -13.89
CA LEU A 125 25.81 -4.99 -13.20
C LEU A 125 26.99 -5.52 -14.00
N GLU A 126 27.29 -4.98 -15.19
CA GLU A 126 28.33 -5.48 -16.11
C GLU A 126 29.69 -5.61 -15.42
N THR A 127 30.10 -4.59 -14.66
CA THR A 127 31.41 -4.56 -13.95
C THR A 127 31.45 -5.43 -12.69
N PHE A 128 30.33 -6.07 -12.32
CA PHE A 128 30.19 -6.87 -11.11
C PHE A 128 30.02 -8.37 -11.40
N LEU A 129 29.95 -8.80 -12.65
CA LEU A 129 29.60 -10.17 -13.05
C LEU A 129 30.49 -11.23 -12.40
N ASP A 130 31.77 -10.94 -12.19
CA ASP A 130 32.75 -11.87 -11.60
C ASP A 130 32.81 -11.77 -10.06
N ARG A 131 32.10 -10.84 -9.46
CA ARG A 131 32.09 -10.68 -7.99
C ARG A 131 31.13 -11.66 -7.33
N LYS A 132 31.44 -12.00 -6.07
CA LYS A 132 30.53 -12.80 -5.22
C LYS A 132 29.62 -11.89 -4.38
N PRO A 133 28.43 -12.35 -3.93
CA PRO A 133 27.47 -11.55 -3.17
C PRO A 133 28.02 -10.82 -1.96
N LYS A 134 29.01 -11.41 -1.26
CA LYS A 134 29.67 -10.79 -0.09
C LYS A 134 30.40 -9.47 -0.43
N ALA A 135 30.79 -9.28 -1.68
CA ALA A 135 31.52 -8.08 -2.15
C ALA A 135 30.56 -7.02 -2.74
N LEU A 136 29.27 -7.14 -2.52
CA LEU A 136 28.25 -6.26 -3.07
C LEU A 136 27.52 -5.47 -1.97
N SER A 137 27.10 -4.23 -2.30
CA SER A 137 26.16 -3.47 -1.46
C SER A 137 24.77 -4.11 -1.44
N GLY A 138 23.90 -3.67 -0.51
CA GLY A 138 22.50 -4.14 -0.44
C GLY A 138 21.75 -3.98 -1.77
N GLY A 139 21.79 -2.79 -2.36
CA GLY A 139 21.15 -2.51 -3.65
C GLY A 139 21.76 -3.29 -4.82
N GLN A 140 23.07 -3.57 -4.81
CA GLN A 140 23.66 -4.44 -5.82
C GLN A 140 23.18 -5.88 -5.68
N ARG A 141 23.11 -6.41 -4.45
CA ARG A 141 22.53 -7.76 -4.21
C ARG A 141 21.10 -7.86 -4.68
N GLN A 142 20.31 -6.83 -4.42
CA GLN A 142 18.92 -6.77 -4.91
C GLN A 142 18.86 -6.79 -6.44
N ARG A 143 19.66 -5.96 -7.13
CA ARG A 143 19.74 -5.98 -8.61
C ARG A 143 20.15 -7.35 -9.15
N VAL A 144 21.04 -8.07 -8.48
CA VAL A 144 21.36 -9.46 -8.85
C VAL A 144 20.17 -10.38 -8.71
N ALA A 145 19.39 -10.26 -7.63
CA ALA A 145 18.16 -11.04 -7.45
C ALA A 145 17.12 -10.74 -8.55
N MET A 146 16.98 -9.47 -8.95
CA MET A 146 16.16 -9.08 -10.09
C MET A 146 16.71 -9.67 -11.41
N GLY A 147 18.02 -9.64 -11.60
CA GLY A 147 18.67 -10.23 -12.79
C GLY A 147 18.39 -11.73 -12.94
N ARG A 148 18.41 -12.48 -11.83
CA ARG A 148 18.00 -13.90 -11.80
C ARG A 148 16.58 -14.14 -12.33
N ALA A 149 15.69 -13.17 -12.06
CA ALA A 149 14.31 -13.26 -12.49
C ALA A 149 14.16 -12.83 -13.96
N ILE A 150 14.81 -11.74 -14.38
CA ILE A 150 14.73 -11.18 -15.73
C ILE A 150 15.26 -12.12 -16.80
N VAL A 151 16.37 -12.80 -16.56
CA VAL A 151 16.99 -13.72 -17.56
C VAL A 151 16.06 -14.85 -18.01
N ARG A 152 15.00 -15.14 -17.25
CA ARG A 152 14.00 -16.15 -17.57
C ARG A 152 12.90 -15.64 -18.50
N SER A 153 12.78 -14.31 -18.67
CA SER A 153 11.68 -13.66 -19.39
C SER A 153 10.30 -14.17 -18.96
N PRO A 154 9.96 -14.10 -17.66
CA PRO A 154 8.72 -14.69 -17.13
C PRO A 154 7.49 -13.93 -17.61
N GLN A 155 6.33 -14.59 -17.63
CA GLN A 155 5.05 -13.93 -17.91
C GLN A 155 4.62 -13.01 -16.77
N VAL A 156 4.92 -13.37 -15.52
CA VAL A 156 4.57 -12.58 -14.32
C VAL A 156 5.78 -12.47 -13.38
N PHE A 157 5.98 -11.27 -12.86
CA PHE A 157 7.05 -10.93 -11.93
C PHE A 157 6.48 -10.75 -10.52
N LEU A 158 7.01 -11.46 -9.55
CA LEU A 158 6.55 -11.42 -8.15
C LEU A 158 7.64 -10.84 -7.26
N MET A 159 7.30 -9.91 -6.38
CA MET A 159 8.26 -9.29 -5.46
C MET A 159 7.70 -9.27 -4.03
N ASP A 160 8.32 -10.00 -3.11
CA ASP A 160 7.94 -10.08 -1.69
C ASP A 160 8.85 -9.15 -0.87
N GLU A 161 8.40 -7.94 -0.57
CA GLU A 161 9.08 -6.90 0.22
C GLU A 161 10.56 -6.68 -0.17
N PRO A 162 10.90 -6.47 -1.44
CA PRO A 162 12.29 -6.49 -1.89
C PRO A 162 13.14 -5.32 -1.37
N LEU A 163 12.53 -4.25 -0.84
CA LEU A 163 13.22 -3.05 -0.34
C LEU A 163 13.35 -2.98 1.19
N SER A 164 12.74 -3.92 1.93
CA SER A 164 12.66 -3.89 3.40
C SER A 164 14.03 -3.88 4.09
N ASN A 165 15.04 -4.51 3.49
CA ASN A 165 16.39 -4.65 4.04
C ASN A 165 17.36 -3.53 3.60
N LEU A 166 16.86 -2.44 2.98
CA LEU A 166 17.67 -1.32 2.52
C LEU A 166 17.54 -0.12 3.47
N ASP A 167 18.63 0.65 3.59
CA ASP A 167 18.58 1.96 4.23
C ASP A 167 17.68 2.94 3.44
N ALA A 168 17.24 4.03 4.10
CA ALA A 168 16.26 4.97 3.54
C ALA A 168 16.73 5.59 2.20
N LYS A 169 18.00 5.99 2.10
CA LYS A 169 18.56 6.62 0.88
C LYS A 169 18.58 5.63 -0.29
N LEU A 170 19.06 4.42 -0.03
CA LEU A 170 19.14 3.37 -1.03
C LEU A 170 17.74 2.89 -1.45
N ARG A 171 16.79 2.84 -0.50
CA ARG A 171 15.39 2.48 -0.77
C ARG A 171 14.76 3.44 -1.80
N VAL A 172 14.92 4.77 -1.62
CA VAL A 172 14.39 5.77 -2.57
C VAL A 172 14.98 5.56 -3.98
N GLN A 173 16.30 5.38 -4.08
CA GLN A 173 16.95 5.16 -5.37
C GLN A 173 16.48 3.87 -6.05
N THR A 174 16.43 2.79 -5.30
CA THR A 174 16.08 1.47 -5.83
C THR A 174 14.61 1.39 -6.22
N ARG A 175 13.71 2.05 -5.48
CA ARG A 175 12.30 2.19 -5.83
C ARG A 175 12.12 2.78 -7.24
N THR A 176 12.79 3.90 -7.52
CA THR A 176 12.76 4.53 -8.86
C THR A 176 13.31 3.59 -9.94
N GLN A 177 14.38 2.85 -9.63
CA GLN A 177 14.97 1.87 -10.58
C GLN A 177 14.02 0.71 -10.88
N ILE A 178 13.31 0.17 -9.86
CA ILE A 178 12.33 -0.91 -10.06
C ILE A 178 11.17 -0.44 -10.93
N ALA A 179 10.60 0.74 -10.65
CA ALA A 179 9.52 1.29 -11.44
C ALA A 179 9.93 1.53 -12.90
N ALA A 180 11.12 2.09 -13.14
CA ALA A 180 11.65 2.28 -14.48
C ALA A 180 11.92 0.95 -15.20
N LEU A 181 12.43 -0.03 -14.48
CA LEU A 181 12.69 -1.38 -15.01
C LEU A 181 11.40 -2.07 -15.44
N GLN A 182 10.37 -2.07 -14.60
CA GLN A 182 9.08 -2.69 -14.92
C GLN A 182 8.46 -2.06 -16.18
N ARG A 183 8.46 -0.71 -16.27
CA ARG A 183 7.98 0.00 -17.47
C ARG A 183 8.74 -0.40 -18.73
N ARG A 184 10.06 -0.60 -18.63
CA ARG A 184 10.91 -1.03 -19.75
C ARG A 184 10.63 -2.46 -20.17
N LEU A 185 10.39 -3.36 -19.21
CA LEU A 185 10.10 -4.77 -19.46
C LEU A 185 8.65 -4.99 -19.88
N GLY A 186 7.71 -4.13 -19.42
CA GLY A 186 6.27 -4.28 -19.62
C GLY A 186 5.68 -5.53 -18.98
N THR A 187 6.41 -6.24 -18.10
CA THR A 187 5.98 -7.50 -17.51
C THR A 187 4.97 -7.25 -16.39
N THR A 188 3.87 -7.99 -16.37
CA THR A 188 2.89 -7.97 -15.27
C THR A 188 3.60 -8.23 -13.96
N THR A 189 3.42 -7.33 -13.00
CA THR A 189 4.18 -7.36 -11.74
C THR A 189 3.25 -7.30 -10.55
N VAL A 190 3.43 -8.21 -9.59
CA VAL A 190 2.76 -8.17 -8.29
C VAL A 190 3.82 -7.92 -7.23
N TYR A 191 3.67 -6.81 -6.53
CA TYR A 191 4.63 -6.29 -5.56
C TYR A 191 3.99 -6.23 -4.17
N VAL A 192 4.61 -6.82 -3.18
CA VAL A 192 4.17 -6.74 -1.78
C VAL A 192 5.05 -5.76 -1.03
N THR A 193 4.45 -4.86 -0.27
CA THR A 193 5.15 -3.96 0.64
C THR A 193 4.29 -3.62 1.86
N HIS A 194 4.94 -3.19 2.93
CA HIS A 194 4.31 -2.51 4.06
C HIS A 194 4.54 -0.98 4.02
N ASP A 195 5.32 -0.49 3.07
CA ASP A 195 5.62 0.94 2.89
C ASP A 195 4.60 1.57 1.93
N GLN A 196 3.80 2.48 2.45
CA GLN A 196 2.78 3.17 1.67
C GLN A 196 3.37 4.06 0.59
N VAL A 197 4.56 4.65 0.83
CA VAL A 197 5.22 5.51 -0.15
C VAL A 197 5.65 4.70 -1.37
N GLU A 198 6.10 3.44 -1.17
CA GLU A 198 6.36 2.52 -2.27
C GLU A 198 5.09 2.27 -3.08
N ALA A 199 3.99 1.91 -2.40
CA ALA A 199 2.73 1.63 -3.06
C ALA A 199 2.20 2.81 -3.86
N MET A 200 2.16 3.98 -3.25
CA MET A 200 1.62 5.19 -3.87
C MET A 200 2.46 5.75 -5.03
N THR A 201 3.74 5.34 -5.13
CA THR A 201 4.67 5.90 -6.13
C THR A 201 5.04 4.93 -7.25
N MET A 202 4.85 3.62 -7.06
CA MET A 202 5.28 2.60 -8.03
C MET A 202 4.12 1.91 -8.74
N GLY A 203 3.01 1.66 -8.04
CA GLY A 203 1.89 0.91 -8.57
C GLY A 203 1.04 1.68 -9.56
N ASP A 204 0.61 1.03 -10.63
CA ASP A 204 -0.50 1.51 -11.46
C ASP A 204 -1.80 1.43 -10.67
N ARG A 205 -1.99 0.32 -9.94
CA ARG A 205 -3.04 0.13 -8.93
C ARG A 205 -2.45 -0.42 -7.63
N VAL A 206 -3.15 -0.13 -6.55
CA VAL A 206 -2.82 -0.61 -5.21
C VAL A 206 -4.03 -1.35 -4.65
N ALA A 207 -3.81 -2.57 -4.20
CA ALA A 207 -4.82 -3.39 -3.52
C ALA A 207 -4.55 -3.36 -2.01
N VAL A 208 -5.50 -2.81 -1.27
CA VAL A 208 -5.45 -2.68 0.19
C VAL A 208 -6.12 -3.89 0.82
N LEU A 209 -5.35 -4.69 1.56
CA LEU A 209 -5.84 -5.88 2.25
C LEU A 209 -5.95 -5.64 3.76
N ARG A 210 -6.97 -6.24 4.37
CA ARG A 210 -7.18 -6.28 5.82
C ARG A 210 -7.76 -7.64 6.21
N ASP A 211 -7.13 -8.30 7.17
CA ASP A 211 -7.63 -9.58 7.75
C ASP A 211 -7.99 -10.64 6.68
N GLY A 212 -7.18 -10.73 5.62
CA GLY A 212 -7.39 -11.66 4.51
C GLY A 212 -8.31 -11.17 3.40
N ILE A 213 -8.99 -10.04 3.58
CA ILE A 213 -10.01 -9.49 2.67
C ILE A 213 -9.45 -8.32 1.86
N LEU A 214 -9.84 -8.22 0.60
CA LEU A 214 -9.58 -7.06 -0.25
C LEU A 214 -10.57 -5.94 0.09
N GLU A 215 -10.09 -4.86 0.69
CA GLU A 215 -10.93 -3.70 1.03
C GLU A 215 -11.16 -2.77 -0.16
N GLN A 216 -10.10 -2.45 -0.91
CA GLN A 216 -10.17 -1.60 -2.10
C GLN A 216 -8.98 -1.87 -3.01
N CYS A 217 -9.22 -1.86 -4.33
CA CYS A 217 -8.15 -1.88 -5.33
C CYS A 217 -8.41 -0.78 -6.36
N ASP A 218 -7.54 0.22 -6.40
CA ASP A 218 -7.68 1.37 -7.31
C ASP A 218 -6.33 2.05 -7.57
N THR A 219 -6.33 3.08 -8.40
CA THR A 219 -5.14 3.94 -8.58
C THR A 219 -4.76 4.61 -7.25
N PRO A 220 -3.47 4.90 -7.02
CA PRO A 220 -3.02 5.58 -5.80
C PRO A 220 -3.82 6.85 -5.48
N LEU A 221 -4.08 7.68 -6.48
CA LEU A 221 -4.81 8.94 -6.31
C LEU A 221 -6.26 8.70 -5.83
N ARG A 222 -6.96 7.72 -6.41
CA ARG A 222 -8.34 7.41 -6.00
C ARG A 222 -8.42 6.81 -4.60
N LEU A 223 -7.48 5.94 -4.23
CA LEU A 223 -7.40 5.43 -2.85
C LEU A 223 -7.25 6.57 -1.82
N TYR A 224 -6.49 7.61 -2.17
CA TYR A 224 -6.29 8.77 -1.32
C TYR A 224 -7.51 9.69 -1.27
N GLN A 225 -8.12 9.97 -2.41
CA GLN A 225 -9.23 10.91 -2.55
C GLN A 225 -10.61 10.29 -2.30
N GLU A 226 -10.75 9.01 -2.61
CA GLU A 226 -12.04 8.29 -2.58
C GLU A 226 -11.95 6.97 -1.81
N PRO A 227 -11.49 6.98 -0.54
CA PRO A 227 -11.45 5.74 0.23
C PRO A 227 -12.87 5.20 0.41
N VAL A 228 -13.06 3.89 0.20
CA VAL A 228 -14.39 3.26 0.28
C VAL A 228 -14.89 3.09 1.70
N ASN A 229 -13.99 3.08 2.68
CA ASN A 229 -14.36 2.92 4.09
C ASN A 229 -13.36 3.61 5.03
N VAL A 230 -13.70 3.63 6.31
CA VAL A 230 -12.90 4.23 7.39
C VAL A 230 -11.50 3.60 7.48
N PHE A 231 -11.39 2.28 7.27
CA PHE A 231 -10.11 1.60 7.34
C PHE A 231 -9.14 2.09 6.25
N VAL A 232 -9.59 2.10 4.98
CA VAL A 232 -8.76 2.61 3.86
C VAL A 232 -8.42 4.08 4.07
N ALA A 233 -9.37 4.90 4.55
CA ALA A 233 -9.16 6.31 4.83
C ALA A 233 -8.04 6.56 5.86
N GLY A 234 -8.07 5.82 6.96
CA GLY A 234 -7.05 5.92 8.02
C GLY A 234 -5.73 5.24 7.69
N PHE A 235 -5.77 4.19 6.84
CA PHE A 235 -4.57 3.45 6.43
C PHE A 235 -3.79 4.18 5.35
N ILE A 236 -4.43 4.76 4.34
CA ILE A 236 -3.77 5.44 3.21
C ILE A 236 -3.45 6.89 3.54
N GLY A 237 -2.15 7.22 3.49
CA GLY A 237 -1.59 8.54 3.80
C GLY A 237 -0.60 8.49 4.96
N SER A 238 0.34 9.44 4.98
CA SER A 238 1.33 9.59 6.05
C SER A 238 1.54 11.07 6.35
N PRO A 239 0.88 11.57 7.40
CA PRO A 239 -0.05 10.92 8.32
C PRO A 239 -1.35 10.44 7.66
N GLY A 240 -2.05 9.48 8.31
CA GLY A 240 -3.37 9.02 7.89
C GLY A 240 -4.46 10.11 8.06
N MET A 241 -5.66 9.83 7.55
CA MET A 241 -6.82 10.71 7.71
C MET A 241 -7.22 10.80 9.20
N ASN A 242 -7.53 12.00 9.68
CA ASN A 242 -8.22 12.16 10.95
C ASN A 242 -9.62 11.55 10.84
N ILE A 243 -10.01 10.76 11.81
CA ILE A 243 -11.31 10.10 11.88
C ILE A 243 -11.97 10.50 13.20
N ALA A 244 -13.16 11.09 13.13
CA ALA A 244 -13.89 11.51 14.31
C ALA A 244 -15.39 11.28 14.16
N GLU A 245 -16.08 10.91 15.26
CA GLU A 245 -17.52 10.76 15.29
C GLU A 245 -18.17 12.11 15.63
N PHE A 246 -19.07 12.55 14.75
CA PHE A 246 -19.86 13.76 14.88
C PHE A 246 -21.32 13.41 15.17
N ARG A 247 -21.99 14.19 16.00
CA ARG A 247 -23.46 14.09 16.19
C ARG A 247 -24.18 14.71 14.99
N ILE A 248 -25.36 14.21 14.70
CA ILE A 248 -26.22 14.76 13.66
C ILE A 248 -27.24 15.69 14.31
N GLU A 249 -27.19 16.97 13.98
CA GLU A 249 -28.12 17.99 14.49
C GLU A 249 -28.60 18.88 13.34
N ASN A 250 -29.93 18.90 13.11
CA ASN A 250 -30.56 19.76 12.10
C ASN A 250 -29.89 19.70 10.71
N GLY A 251 -29.57 18.48 10.23
CA GLY A 251 -28.94 18.29 8.92
C GLY A 251 -27.45 18.63 8.85
N HIS A 252 -26.79 18.79 9.99
CA HIS A 252 -25.35 19.01 10.08
C HIS A 252 -24.70 17.93 10.93
N ALA A 253 -23.47 17.60 10.57
CA ALA A 253 -22.55 16.88 11.45
C ALA A 253 -21.87 17.90 12.40
N VAL A 254 -21.96 17.68 13.70
CA VAL A 254 -21.54 18.64 14.74
C VAL A 254 -20.53 17.99 15.69
N LEU A 255 -19.38 18.68 15.88
CA LEU A 255 -18.38 18.36 16.88
C LEU A 255 -17.93 19.67 17.57
N GLY A 256 -18.39 19.88 18.80
CA GLY A 256 -18.19 21.16 19.47
C GLY A 256 -18.79 22.34 18.68
N ARG A 257 -17.93 23.26 18.22
CA ARG A 257 -18.34 24.40 17.38
C ARG A 257 -18.28 24.06 15.86
N ALA A 258 -17.61 23.00 15.47
CA ALA A 258 -17.54 22.57 14.08
C ALA A 258 -18.91 22.10 13.60
N ARG A 259 -19.38 22.67 12.50
CA ARG A 259 -20.64 22.31 11.85
C ARG A 259 -20.41 22.08 10.36
N LEU A 260 -20.63 20.87 9.89
CA LEU A 260 -20.49 20.46 8.51
C LEU A 260 -21.86 20.12 7.93
N PRO A 261 -22.30 20.75 6.84
CA PRO A 261 -23.58 20.43 6.23
C PRO A 261 -23.55 19.02 5.66
N LEU A 262 -24.57 18.23 5.96
CA LEU A 262 -24.75 16.92 5.34
C LEU A 262 -25.39 17.11 3.96
N THR A 263 -24.86 16.41 2.94
CA THR A 263 -25.57 16.32 1.65
C THR A 263 -26.92 15.63 1.81
N ARG A 264 -27.85 15.87 0.90
CA ARG A 264 -29.16 15.20 0.93
C ARG A 264 -29.00 13.68 0.86
N ALA A 265 -28.05 13.20 0.06
CA ALA A 265 -27.79 11.79 -0.11
C ALA A 265 -27.26 11.14 1.19
N ALA A 266 -26.26 11.77 1.83
CA ALA A 266 -25.71 11.30 3.11
C ALA A 266 -26.78 11.35 4.24
N ALA A 267 -27.55 12.43 4.33
CA ALA A 267 -28.62 12.55 5.32
C ALA A 267 -29.72 11.48 5.12
N SER A 268 -30.06 11.15 3.86
CA SER A 268 -31.04 10.10 3.56
C SER A 268 -30.50 8.70 3.94
N ALA A 269 -29.22 8.41 3.64
CA ALA A 269 -28.59 7.14 4.00
C ALA A 269 -28.51 6.96 5.52
N LEU A 270 -28.08 7.99 6.26
CA LEU A 270 -28.00 7.98 7.72
C LEU A 270 -29.41 7.87 8.36
N GLY A 271 -30.42 8.55 7.78
CA GLY A 271 -31.81 8.41 8.20
C GLY A 271 -32.36 6.99 8.02
N ALA A 272 -32.00 6.32 6.94
CA ALA A 272 -32.38 4.92 6.72
C ALA A 272 -31.71 3.95 7.72
N GLU A 273 -30.51 4.28 8.21
CA GLU A 273 -29.83 3.54 9.27
C GLU A 273 -30.35 3.87 10.67
N GLY A 274 -31.15 4.94 10.83
CA GLY A 274 -31.59 5.45 12.14
C GLY A 274 -30.41 6.04 12.95
N ALA A 275 -29.34 6.48 12.27
CA ALA A 275 -28.13 6.94 12.90
C ALA A 275 -28.28 8.37 13.44
N ASP A 276 -27.87 8.61 14.69
CA ASP A 276 -27.74 9.93 15.33
C ASP A 276 -26.32 10.49 15.24
N ARG A 277 -25.39 9.73 14.64
CA ARG A 277 -23.98 10.08 14.46
C ARG A 277 -23.51 9.73 13.06
N VAL A 278 -22.40 10.35 12.67
CA VAL A 278 -21.68 10.09 11.42
C VAL A 278 -20.18 10.15 11.67
N ILE A 279 -19.43 9.27 11.05
CA ILE A 279 -17.99 9.36 11.05
C ILE A 279 -17.57 10.38 9.98
N VAL A 280 -16.78 11.37 10.39
CA VAL A 280 -16.20 12.38 9.52
C VAL A 280 -14.69 12.15 9.44
N GLY A 281 -14.21 11.95 8.22
CA GLY A 281 -12.79 11.88 7.90
C GLY A 281 -12.33 13.19 7.27
N PHE A 282 -11.14 13.68 7.66
CA PHE A 282 -10.52 14.84 7.05
C PHE A 282 -8.99 14.72 7.09
N ARG A 283 -8.35 15.08 5.97
CA ARG A 283 -6.89 14.96 5.87
C ARG A 283 -6.18 16.03 6.69
N PRO A 284 -4.94 15.78 7.18
CA PRO A 284 -4.15 16.79 7.89
C PRO A 284 -3.95 18.09 7.12
N GLU A 285 -3.78 18.03 5.80
CA GLU A 285 -3.65 19.19 4.92
C GLU A 285 -4.97 19.87 4.56
N SER A 286 -6.10 19.28 4.95
CA SER A 286 -7.43 19.86 4.79
C SER A 286 -7.88 20.67 6.00
N LEU A 287 -6.99 20.94 6.93
CA LEU A 287 -7.21 21.77 8.10
C LEU A 287 -6.51 23.12 7.95
N ASP A 288 -7.26 24.20 8.12
CA ASP A 288 -6.74 25.57 8.19
C ASP A 288 -6.57 26.01 9.65
N LEU A 289 -5.43 26.64 9.97
CA LEU A 289 -5.28 27.46 11.18
C LEU A 289 -6.09 28.75 11.00
N VAL A 290 -7.02 29.00 11.91
CA VAL A 290 -7.97 30.10 11.81
C VAL A 290 -8.11 30.85 13.16
N SER A 291 -8.80 31.97 13.19
CA SER A 291 -9.12 32.66 14.42
C SER A 291 -10.26 31.97 15.19
N GLU A 292 -10.31 32.15 16.52
CA GLU A 292 -11.36 31.56 17.37
C GLU A 292 -12.79 31.91 16.92
N ASN A 293 -12.97 33.08 16.32
CA ASN A 293 -14.28 33.61 15.91
C ASN A 293 -14.65 33.19 14.48
N ASP A 294 -13.78 32.47 13.75
CA ASP A 294 -14.10 32.05 12.39
C ASP A 294 -15.21 30.97 12.41
N PRO A 295 -16.14 31.01 11.45
CA PRO A 295 -17.21 30.02 11.36
C PRO A 295 -16.63 28.62 11.18
N GLY A 296 -17.08 27.65 12.01
CA GLY A 296 -16.64 26.29 11.98
C GLY A 296 -15.27 26.03 12.63
N ALA A 297 -14.68 27.05 13.28
CA ALA A 297 -13.46 26.87 14.06
C ALA A 297 -13.72 25.99 15.30
N PHE A 298 -12.78 25.10 15.58
CA PHE A 298 -12.78 24.29 16.80
C PHE A 298 -11.40 24.36 17.48
N PRO A 299 -11.36 24.39 18.80
CA PRO A 299 -10.11 24.50 19.55
C PRO A 299 -9.36 23.18 19.56
N VAL A 300 -8.03 23.25 19.51
CA VAL A 300 -7.11 22.11 19.63
C VAL A 300 -5.96 22.52 20.56
N ASP A 301 -5.74 21.73 21.60
CA ASP A 301 -4.60 21.91 22.50
C ASP A 301 -3.39 21.18 21.93
N VAL A 302 -2.33 21.90 21.59
CA VAL A 302 -1.13 21.37 20.94
C VAL A 302 -0.35 20.50 21.92
N VAL A 303 -0.22 19.21 21.59
CA VAL A 303 0.56 18.25 22.37
C VAL A 303 2.01 18.21 21.89
N VAL A 304 2.21 18.13 20.57
CA VAL A 304 3.54 18.12 19.94
C VAL A 304 3.44 18.64 18.51
N VAL A 305 4.52 19.24 18.03
CA VAL A 305 4.71 19.55 16.61
C VAL A 305 5.89 18.73 16.09
N GLU A 306 5.64 17.96 15.05
CA GLU A 306 6.63 17.17 14.33
C GLU A 306 7.16 18.03 13.18
N GLU A 307 8.41 18.49 13.28
CA GLU A 307 9.06 19.35 12.29
C GLU A 307 9.97 18.49 11.40
N LEU A 308 9.62 18.36 10.12
CA LEU A 308 10.35 17.55 9.14
C LEU A 308 11.17 18.39 8.16
N GLY A 309 11.35 19.67 8.47
CA GLY A 309 12.07 20.63 7.63
C GLY A 309 11.19 21.27 6.56
N SER A 310 10.77 20.54 5.55
CA SER A 310 9.86 21.04 4.51
C SER A 310 8.39 21.05 4.92
N ASP A 311 8.03 20.22 5.90
CA ASP A 311 6.67 20.04 6.39
C ASP A 311 6.69 20.07 7.93
N ALA A 312 5.58 20.49 8.53
CA ALA A 312 5.35 20.38 9.96
C ALA A 312 3.92 19.87 10.22
N PHE A 313 3.80 18.97 11.18
CA PHE A 313 2.51 18.41 11.60
C PHE A 313 2.28 18.68 13.08
N LEU A 314 1.20 19.38 13.36
CA LEU A 314 0.66 19.58 14.70
C LEU A 314 -0.10 18.31 15.09
N HIS A 315 0.16 17.82 16.30
CA HIS A 315 -0.64 16.78 16.96
C HIS A 315 -1.25 17.39 18.21
N GLY A 316 -2.57 17.37 18.31
CA GLY A 316 -3.28 17.99 19.42
C GLY A 316 -4.54 17.27 19.83
N THR A 317 -5.04 17.58 21.01
CA THR A 317 -6.29 17.04 21.56
C THR A 317 -7.42 18.06 21.43
N LEU A 318 -8.64 17.56 21.30
CA LEU A 318 -9.85 18.40 21.32
C LEU A 318 -10.27 18.64 22.77
N PRO A 319 -10.18 19.88 23.30
CA PRO A 319 -10.68 20.18 24.64
C PRO A 319 -12.20 20.11 24.68
N GLY A 320 -12.75 19.53 25.75
CA GLY A 320 -14.19 19.51 25.98
C GLY A 320 -14.98 18.70 24.96
N LEU A 321 -14.43 17.56 24.51
CA LEU A 321 -15.17 16.61 23.68
C LEU A 321 -16.53 16.29 24.33
N PRO A 322 -17.67 16.43 23.61
CA PRO A 322 -18.97 16.05 24.12
C PRO A 322 -19.00 14.57 24.49
N GLU A 323 -19.79 14.23 25.53
CA GLU A 323 -19.97 12.84 25.92
C GLU A 323 -20.42 11.99 24.70
N GLY A 324 -19.66 10.92 24.39
CA GLY A 324 -19.91 10.06 23.25
C GLY A 324 -19.36 10.53 21.90
N ALA A 325 -18.63 11.67 21.83
CA ALA A 325 -17.80 11.96 20.67
C ALA A 325 -16.45 11.28 20.81
N SER A 326 -15.95 10.66 19.75
CA SER A 326 -14.64 10.04 19.74
C SER A 326 -13.78 10.56 18.57
N VAL A 327 -12.49 10.63 18.82
CA VAL A 327 -11.48 10.86 17.79
C VAL A 327 -10.59 9.63 17.76
N ASP A 328 -10.34 9.08 16.59
CA ASP A 328 -9.45 7.95 16.48
C ASP A 328 -8.08 8.32 17.07
N ARG A 329 -7.53 7.45 17.94
CA ARG A 329 -6.28 7.68 18.68
C ARG A 329 -6.27 8.91 19.61
N GLY A 330 -7.40 9.61 19.81
CA GLY A 330 -7.52 10.77 20.70
C GLY A 330 -6.78 12.03 20.24
N LEU A 331 -6.21 12.04 19.04
CA LEU A 331 -5.43 13.15 18.52
C LEU A 331 -5.93 13.62 17.15
N ILE A 332 -5.95 14.93 16.95
CA ILE A 332 -6.09 15.57 15.64
C ILE A 332 -4.70 15.90 15.12
N ILE A 333 -4.46 15.57 13.85
CA ILE A 333 -3.23 15.91 13.16
C ILE A 333 -3.54 16.96 12.09
N ALA A 334 -2.82 18.06 12.11
CA ALA A 334 -2.94 19.11 11.11
C ALA A 334 -1.58 19.46 10.50
N ARG A 335 -1.53 19.64 9.19
CA ARG A 335 -0.36 20.20 8.54
C ARG A 335 -0.32 21.70 8.78
N VAL A 336 0.82 22.19 9.26
CA VAL A 336 1.02 23.61 9.60
C VAL A 336 2.23 24.18 8.85
N ASP A 337 2.34 25.52 8.84
CA ASP A 337 3.49 26.20 8.24
C ASP A 337 4.77 25.88 9.03
N PRO A 338 5.77 25.21 8.43
CA PRO A 338 7.01 24.87 9.11
C PRO A 338 7.85 26.10 9.51
N SER A 339 7.59 27.27 8.92
CA SER A 339 8.29 28.52 9.28
C SER A 339 7.74 29.17 10.55
N ARG A 340 6.52 28.82 10.96
CA ARG A 340 5.82 29.36 12.14
C ARG A 340 4.94 28.29 12.80
N PRO A 341 5.55 27.20 13.28
CA PRO A 341 4.78 26.16 13.93
C PRO A 341 4.22 26.66 15.28
N PRO A 342 3.01 26.27 15.67
CA PRO A 342 2.47 26.54 16.99
C PRO A 342 3.34 25.94 18.10
N ALA A 343 3.36 26.58 19.27
CA ALA A 343 4.12 26.11 20.42
C ALA A 343 3.41 24.93 21.12
N LYS A 344 4.17 24.03 21.71
CA LYS A 344 3.63 22.97 22.59
C LYS A 344 2.90 23.62 23.78
N GLY A 345 1.67 23.15 24.05
CA GLY A 345 0.80 23.65 25.08
C GLY A 345 0.00 24.89 24.68
N GLU A 346 0.20 25.39 23.46
CA GLU A 346 -0.64 26.44 22.88
C GLU A 346 -2.01 25.88 22.51
N GLN A 347 -3.06 26.65 22.67
CA GLN A 347 -4.37 26.36 22.11
C GLN A 347 -4.52 27.09 20.78
N VAL A 348 -4.75 26.33 19.71
CA VAL A 348 -5.00 26.84 18.36
C VAL A 348 -6.42 26.54 17.93
N HIS A 349 -6.89 27.25 16.91
CA HIS A 349 -8.19 26.97 16.31
C HIS A 349 -8.01 26.45 14.90
N LEU A 350 -8.63 25.30 14.62
CA LEU A 350 -8.61 24.65 13.31
C LEU A 350 -10.00 24.68 12.70
N ARG A 351 -10.05 24.67 11.37
CA ARG A 351 -11.27 24.54 10.59
C ARG A 351 -11.05 23.54 9.46
N ILE A 352 -12.01 22.65 9.28
CA ILE A 352 -12.03 21.76 8.11
C ILE A 352 -12.38 22.58 6.86
N GLN A 353 -11.56 22.50 5.82
CA GLN A 353 -11.81 23.16 4.54
C GLN A 353 -13.12 22.62 3.93
N PRO A 354 -14.05 23.49 3.51
CA PRO A 354 -15.33 23.07 2.94
C PRO A 354 -15.15 22.13 1.73
N GLY A 355 -15.89 21.02 1.71
CA GLY A 355 -15.84 20.02 0.64
C GLY A 355 -14.61 19.09 0.68
N LYS A 356 -13.82 19.14 1.76
CA LYS A 356 -12.68 18.23 1.99
C LYS A 356 -12.97 17.17 3.05
N GLU A 357 -14.16 17.19 3.59
CA GLU A 357 -14.65 16.16 4.50
C GLU A 357 -15.07 14.89 3.74
N HIS A 358 -14.86 13.73 4.36
CA HIS A 358 -15.34 12.43 3.94
C HIS A 358 -16.32 11.91 4.99
N LEU A 359 -17.48 11.46 4.55
CA LEU A 359 -18.51 10.95 5.45
C LEU A 359 -18.61 9.43 5.37
N PHE A 360 -18.65 8.79 6.53
CA PHE A 360 -18.78 7.32 6.62
C PHE A 360 -19.89 6.95 7.61
N SER A 361 -20.55 5.84 7.35
CA SER A 361 -21.53 5.25 8.26
C SER A 361 -20.86 4.78 9.55
N VAL A 362 -21.46 5.09 10.69
CA VAL A 362 -21.01 4.57 12.00
C VAL A 362 -21.25 3.07 12.09
N THR A 363 -22.31 2.57 11.45
CA THR A 363 -22.73 1.17 11.51
C THR A 363 -21.86 0.26 10.67
N THR A 364 -21.54 0.68 9.44
CA THR A 364 -20.85 -0.16 8.46
C THR A 364 -19.41 0.25 8.22
N GLY A 365 -19.01 1.47 8.60
CA GLY A 365 -17.72 2.07 8.26
C GLY A 365 -17.58 2.43 6.78
N GLN A 366 -18.60 2.18 5.95
CA GLN A 366 -18.56 2.45 4.51
C GLN A 366 -18.76 3.94 4.23
N ARG A 367 -18.16 4.40 3.12
CA ARG A 367 -18.32 5.78 2.65
C ARG A 367 -19.78 6.06 2.28
N LEU A 368 -20.29 7.17 2.76
CA LEU A 368 -21.62 7.66 2.42
C LEU A 368 -21.62 8.35 1.04
N PRO A 369 -22.73 8.32 0.31
CA PRO A 369 -22.84 9.03 -0.95
C PRO A 369 -22.77 10.56 -0.74
N THR A 370 -22.02 11.25 -1.61
CA THR A 370 -21.81 12.71 -1.58
C THR A 370 -22.78 13.42 -2.49
#